data_f4cf84cc269a15eed185ff1adb72f7b0
#
_entry.id   f4cf84cc269a15eed185ff1adb72f7b0
#
_cell.length_a   1.000
_cell.length_b   1.000
_cell.length_c   1.000
_cell.angle_alpha   90.00
_cell.angle_beta   90.00
_cell.angle_gamma   90.00
#
_symmetry.space_group_name_H-M   'P 1'
#
loop_
_entity.id
_entity.type
_entity.pdbx_description
1 polymer ?
#
loop_
_entity_poly.entity_id
_entity_poly.type
_entity_poly.pdbx_seq_one_letter_code
_entity_poly.pdbx_strand_id
1 'polypeptide(L)'
;RKPRENIKIRIRMSYLEQNIKRTPYGIVKFLHLNWAVLILIFAISSVGFLMLYSVAGGSLVPWAEPQLKRFVAGIGMLLFIAMIPIWFWKNVSGLIYFISIMLLIGVDFFGTTGMGAQRWLDLGFIRLQPSELTKITTVLFLAAYYDWLDITKVSKPIWVLMPAIIILIPVSLIFNQPDLGTALLVLSGG
;
A
#
# COMPACT_ATOMS: atom_id res chain seq x y z
N ARG A 1 -25.89 35.22 10.60
CA ARG A 1 -24.47 34.83 10.89
C ARG A 1 -23.96 33.60 10.09
N LYS A 2 -24.80 32.83 9.42
CA LYS A 2 -24.43 31.63 8.64
C LYS A 2 -23.77 31.79 7.26
N PRO A 3 -23.98 32.88 6.46
CA PRO A 3 -23.43 32.92 5.10
C PRO A 3 -21.90 33.09 5.02
N ARG A 4 -21.28 33.75 5.99
CA ARG A 4 -19.82 34.00 5.96
C ARG A 4 -18.95 32.77 6.25
N GLU A 5 -19.48 31.83 7.03
CA GLU A 5 -18.79 30.58 7.35
C GLU A 5 -18.74 29.62 6.16
N ASN A 6 -19.87 29.52 5.45
CA ASN A 6 -19.96 28.71 4.22
C ASN A 6 -19.05 29.21 3.09
N ILE A 7 -18.85 30.54 3.00
CA ILE A 7 -17.95 31.15 2.01
C ILE A 7 -16.49 30.83 2.37
N LYS A 8 -16.09 30.90 3.65
CA LYS A 8 -14.72 30.54 4.09
C LYS A 8 -14.40 29.07 3.86
N ILE A 9 -15.36 28.18 4.13
CA ILE A 9 -15.20 26.74 3.88
C ILE A 9 -15.06 26.46 2.38
N ARG A 10 -15.88 27.07 1.56
CA ARG A 10 -15.82 26.93 0.09
C ARG A 10 -14.52 27.46 -0.51
N ILE A 11 -14.02 28.59 0.00
CA ILE A 11 -12.72 29.14 -0.42
C ILE A 11 -11.58 28.21 0.02
N ARG A 12 -11.60 27.67 1.23
CA ARG A 12 -10.59 26.75 1.73
C ARG A 12 -10.55 25.44 0.95
N MET A 13 -11.71 24.90 0.58
CA MET A 13 -11.84 23.71 -0.28
C MET A 13 -11.29 23.99 -1.69
N SER A 14 -11.59 25.16 -2.26
CA SER A 14 -11.06 25.59 -3.57
C SER A 14 -9.53 25.71 -3.57
N TYR A 15 -8.91 26.18 -2.49
CA TYR A 15 -7.45 26.23 -2.34
C TYR A 15 -6.82 24.82 -2.26
N LEU A 16 -7.46 23.91 -1.56
CA LEU A 16 -7.00 22.52 -1.49
C LEU A 16 -7.12 21.82 -2.84
N GLU A 17 -8.24 21.97 -3.54
CA GLU A 17 -8.44 21.44 -4.89
C GLU A 17 -7.47 22.03 -5.91
N GLN A 18 -7.16 23.32 -5.84
CA GLN A 18 -6.19 23.97 -6.72
C GLN A 18 -4.75 23.49 -6.45
N ASN A 19 -4.40 23.20 -5.19
CA ASN A 19 -3.09 22.64 -4.86
C ASN A 19 -2.96 21.19 -5.31
N ILE A 20 -4.02 20.39 -5.24
CA ILE A 20 -4.03 19.00 -5.75
C ILE A 20 -3.89 18.98 -7.28
N LYS A 21 -4.51 19.94 -7.98
CA LYS A 21 -4.39 20.08 -9.45
C LYS A 21 -3.00 20.54 -9.92
N ARG A 22 -2.16 21.06 -9.03
CA ARG A 22 -0.78 21.50 -9.31
C ARG A 22 0.27 20.44 -8.97
N THR A 23 -0.12 19.16 -8.84
CA THR A 23 0.88 18.11 -8.66
C THR A 23 1.83 18.09 -9.87
N PRO A 24 3.14 18.17 -9.63
CA PRO A 24 4.11 18.15 -10.72
C PRO A 24 4.00 16.86 -11.52
N TYR A 25 4.09 16.96 -12.83
CA TYR A 25 4.05 15.81 -13.75
C TYR A 25 5.45 15.56 -14.33
N GLY A 26 5.71 14.29 -14.70
CA GLY A 26 6.95 13.91 -15.37
C GLY A 26 8.20 14.07 -14.52
N ILE A 27 9.30 14.53 -15.13
CA ILE A 27 10.63 14.64 -14.50
C ILE A 27 10.61 15.57 -13.28
N VAL A 28 9.77 16.62 -13.28
CA VAL A 28 9.63 17.54 -12.14
C VAL A 28 9.16 16.79 -10.89
N LYS A 29 8.31 15.76 -11.02
CA LYS A 29 7.86 14.92 -9.92
C LYS A 29 9.01 14.14 -9.28
N PHE A 30 9.99 13.72 -10.06
CA PHE A 30 11.19 13.04 -9.58
C PHE A 30 12.01 13.93 -8.62
N LEU A 31 12.11 15.23 -8.90
CA LEU A 31 12.79 16.19 -8.02
C LEU A 31 12.04 16.43 -6.70
N HIS A 32 10.72 16.17 -6.68
CA HIS A 32 9.89 16.31 -5.48
C HIS A 32 9.76 15.01 -4.67
N LEU A 33 10.49 13.95 -5.04
CA LEU A 33 10.59 12.76 -4.19
C LEU A 33 11.23 13.09 -2.85
N ASN A 34 10.80 12.39 -1.82
CA ASN A 34 11.43 12.51 -0.51
C ASN A 34 12.79 11.78 -0.50
N TRP A 35 13.83 12.50 -0.92
CA TRP A 35 15.19 11.97 -1.00
C TRP A 35 15.74 11.49 0.35
N ALA A 36 15.28 12.09 1.46
CA ALA A 36 15.69 11.64 2.79
C ALA A 36 15.23 10.21 3.06
N VAL A 37 14.00 9.86 2.68
CA VAL A 37 13.48 8.48 2.80
C VAL A 37 14.25 7.52 1.91
N LEU A 38 14.57 7.90 0.67
CA LEU A 38 15.37 7.08 -0.23
C LEU A 38 16.76 6.80 0.34
N ILE A 39 17.43 7.84 0.81
CA ILE A 39 18.78 7.71 1.44
C ILE A 39 18.69 6.76 2.65
N LEU A 40 17.66 6.88 3.48
CA LEU A 40 17.46 5.99 4.63
C LEU A 40 17.26 4.53 4.20
N ILE A 41 16.47 4.29 3.15
CA ILE A 41 16.28 2.95 2.58
C ILE A 41 17.61 2.37 2.09
N PHE A 42 18.41 3.17 1.37
CA PHE A 42 19.72 2.74 0.91
C PHE A 42 20.69 2.46 2.08
N ALA A 43 20.69 3.31 3.10
CA ALA A 43 21.54 3.14 4.27
C ALA A 43 21.21 1.83 5.03
N ILE A 44 19.93 1.58 5.32
CA ILE A 44 19.49 0.36 6.01
C ILE A 44 19.79 -0.88 5.16
N SER A 45 19.52 -0.82 3.85
CA SER A 45 19.78 -1.93 2.95
C SER A 45 21.28 -2.23 2.83
N SER A 46 22.15 -1.21 2.83
CA SER A 46 23.59 -1.39 2.80
C SER A 46 24.10 -2.15 4.02
N VAL A 47 23.59 -1.82 5.21
CA VAL A 47 23.90 -2.59 6.43
C VAL A 47 23.45 -4.05 6.28
N GLY A 48 22.25 -4.29 5.76
CA GLY A 48 21.75 -5.64 5.49
C GLY A 48 22.64 -6.43 4.52
N PHE A 49 23.11 -5.80 3.43
CA PHE A 49 24.04 -6.43 2.49
C PHE A 49 25.40 -6.76 3.11
N LEU A 50 25.95 -5.86 3.92
CA LEU A 50 27.19 -6.11 4.65
C LEU A 50 27.06 -7.30 5.61
N MET A 51 25.91 -7.42 6.29
CA MET A 51 25.64 -8.55 7.17
C MET A 51 25.56 -9.87 6.39
N LEU A 52 24.83 -9.90 5.27
CA LEU A 52 24.73 -11.08 4.41
C LEU A 52 26.09 -11.49 3.83
N TYR A 53 26.89 -10.55 3.43
CA TYR A 53 28.26 -10.75 2.96
C TYR A 53 29.16 -11.34 4.05
N SER A 54 29.08 -10.82 5.27
CA SER A 54 29.83 -11.30 6.43
C SER A 54 29.45 -12.74 6.81
N VAL A 55 28.14 -13.05 6.85
CA VAL A 55 27.64 -14.40 7.15
C VAL A 55 28.08 -15.43 6.10
N ALA A 56 28.22 -14.98 4.83
CA ALA A 56 28.71 -15.82 3.74
C ALA A 56 30.25 -15.97 3.70
N GLY A 57 30.96 -15.54 4.73
CA GLY A 57 32.44 -15.65 4.80
C GLY A 57 33.17 -14.77 3.79
N GLY A 58 32.61 -13.61 3.43
CA GLY A 58 33.20 -12.70 2.45
C GLY A 58 32.81 -12.99 1.00
N SER A 59 31.75 -13.78 0.76
CA SER A 59 31.20 -14.08 -0.55
C SER A 59 29.83 -13.38 -0.74
N LEU A 60 29.53 -12.98 -1.98
CA LEU A 60 28.19 -12.47 -2.33
C LEU A 60 27.17 -13.61 -2.52
N VAL A 61 27.66 -14.79 -2.83
CA VAL A 61 26.85 -16.00 -3.04
C VAL A 61 26.84 -16.82 -1.75
N PRO A 62 25.69 -17.41 -1.34
CA PRO A 62 24.39 -17.43 -2.04
C PRO A 62 23.40 -16.34 -1.63
N TRP A 63 23.74 -15.50 -0.64
CA TRP A 63 22.74 -14.67 0.04
C TRP A 63 22.66 -13.23 -0.48
N ALA A 64 23.79 -12.53 -0.57
CA ALA A 64 23.83 -11.09 -0.87
C ALA A 64 23.43 -10.80 -2.33
N GLU A 65 23.88 -11.61 -3.29
CA GLU A 65 23.58 -11.40 -4.72
C GLU A 65 22.09 -11.48 -5.06
N PRO A 66 21.33 -12.51 -4.63
CA PRO A 66 19.88 -12.56 -4.88
C PRO A 66 19.15 -11.39 -4.20
N GLN A 67 19.59 -10.99 -3.01
CA GLN A 67 19.00 -9.87 -2.29
C GLN A 67 19.25 -8.54 -2.99
N LEU A 68 20.46 -8.33 -3.54
CA LEU A 68 20.79 -7.13 -4.31
C LEU A 68 19.92 -7.03 -5.58
N LYS A 69 19.73 -8.14 -6.30
CA LYS A 69 18.85 -8.18 -7.48
C LYS A 69 17.41 -7.78 -7.14
N ARG A 70 16.87 -8.32 -6.03
CA ARG A 70 15.53 -7.97 -5.55
C ARG A 70 15.45 -6.50 -5.11
N PHE A 71 16.48 -5.99 -4.47
CA PHE A 71 16.55 -4.59 -4.03
C PHE A 71 16.54 -3.65 -5.24
N VAL A 72 17.35 -3.90 -6.26
CA VAL A 72 17.37 -3.08 -7.47
C VAL A 72 16.02 -3.10 -8.18
N ALA A 73 15.39 -4.27 -8.31
CA ALA A 73 14.06 -4.40 -8.86
C ALA A 73 13.02 -3.65 -8.02
N GLY A 74 13.11 -3.73 -6.67
CA GLY A 74 12.24 -3.02 -5.74
C GLY A 74 12.36 -1.50 -5.84
N ILE A 75 13.57 -0.96 -5.94
CA ILE A 75 13.81 0.47 -6.15
C ILE A 75 13.26 0.93 -7.51
N GLY A 76 13.47 0.15 -8.57
CA GLY A 76 12.88 0.43 -9.87
C GLY A 76 11.35 0.50 -9.81
N MET A 77 10.72 -0.47 -9.15
CA MET A 77 9.27 -0.49 -8.94
C MET A 77 8.78 0.69 -8.09
N LEU A 78 9.50 1.04 -7.02
CA LEU A 78 9.20 2.19 -6.17
C LEU A 78 9.19 3.49 -6.99
N LEU A 79 10.24 3.73 -7.78
CA LEU A 79 10.34 4.92 -8.63
C LEU A 79 9.24 4.95 -9.69
N PHE A 80 8.94 3.81 -10.31
CA PHE A 80 7.85 3.68 -11.27
C PHE A 80 6.50 4.05 -10.65
N ILE A 81 6.17 3.47 -9.49
CA ILE A 81 4.92 3.75 -8.77
C ILE A 81 4.86 5.23 -8.33
N ALA A 82 5.98 5.80 -7.87
CA ALA A 82 6.07 7.19 -7.47
C ALA A 82 5.82 8.17 -8.63
N MET A 83 6.08 7.80 -9.87
CA MET A 83 5.80 8.63 -11.05
C MET A 83 4.32 8.67 -11.42
N ILE A 84 3.54 7.67 -11.01
CA ILE A 84 2.11 7.61 -11.31
C ILE A 84 1.36 8.68 -10.48
N PRO A 85 0.47 9.48 -11.09
CA PRO A 85 -0.26 10.52 -10.38
C PRO A 85 -1.26 9.95 -9.38
N ILE A 86 -1.48 10.66 -8.26
CA ILE A 86 -2.34 10.19 -7.15
C ILE A 86 -3.80 9.98 -7.59
N TRP A 87 -4.30 10.77 -8.55
CA TRP A 87 -5.65 10.61 -9.06
C TRP A 87 -5.88 9.26 -9.76
N PHE A 88 -4.84 8.71 -10.40
CA PHE A 88 -4.91 7.38 -10.99
C PHE A 88 -5.17 6.32 -9.90
N TRP A 89 -4.35 6.36 -8.84
CA TRP A 89 -4.50 5.44 -7.71
C TRP A 89 -5.87 5.53 -7.06
N LYS A 90 -6.39 6.76 -6.91
CA LYS A 90 -7.74 6.99 -6.40
C LYS A 90 -8.79 6.31 -7.27
N ASN A 91 -8.71 6.47 -8.59
CA ASN A 91 -9.71 5.92 -9.51
C ASN A 91 -9.69 4.39 -9.61
N VAL A 92 -8.51 3.78 -9.49
CA VAL A 92 -8.35 2.32 -9.59
C VAL A 92 -8.40 1.62 -8.23
N SER A 93 -8.44 2.36 -7.13
CA SER A 93 -8.36 1.82 -5.75
C SER A 93 -9.39 0.73 -5.47
N GLY A 94 -10.64 0.94 -5.86
CA GLY A 94 -11.71 -0.05 -5.68
C GLY A 94 -11.48 -1.32 -6.49
N LEU A 95 -11.01 -1.19 -7.74
CA LEU A 95 -10.70 -2.33 -8.59
C LEU A 95 -9.53 -3.15 -8.02
N ILE A 96 -8.46 -2.48 -7.62
CA ILE A 96 -7.27 -3.15 -7.05
C ILE A 96 -7.62 -3.81 -5.71
N TYR A 97 -8.44 -3.16 -4.88
CA TYR A 97 -8.94 -3.75 -3.64
C TYR A 97 -9.74 -5.02 -3.93
N PHE A 98 -10.69 -4.99 -4.87
CA PHE A 98 -11.47 -6.16 -5.25
C PHE A 98 -10.58 -7.29 -5.76
N ILE A 99 -9.60 -6.99 -6.61
CA ILE A 99 -8.62 -7.98 -7.08
C ILE A 99 -7.84 -8.58 -5.90
N SER A 100 -7.41 -7.77 -4.93
CA SER A 100 -6.67 -8.27 -3.77
C SER A 100 -7.52 -9.20 -2.89
N ILE A 101 -8.81 -8.93 -2.75
CA ILE A 101 -9.75 -9.83 -2.05
C ILE A 101 -9.92 -11.15 -2.82
N MET A 102 -10.05 -11.09 -4.16
CA MET A 102 -10.14 -12.31 -4.98
C MET A 102 -8.86 -13.16 -4.87
N LEU A 103 -7.69 -12.52 -4.86
CA LEU A 103 -6.43 -13.24 -4.64
C LEU A 103 -6.35 -13.86 -3.23
N LEU A 104 -6.85 -13.16 -2.20
CA LEU A 104 -6.91 -13.68 -0.84
C LEU A 104 -7.79 -14.95 -0.77
N ILE A 105 -8.96 -14.91 -1.38
CA ILE A 105 -9.84 -16.08 -1.49
C ILE A 105 -9.16 -17.18 -2.31
N GLY A 106 -8.43 -16.80 -3.37
CA GLY A 106 -7.69 -17.75 -4.20
C GLY A 106 -6.59 -18.51 -3.44
N VAL A 107 -6.03 -17.94 -2.38
CA VAL A 107 -5.07 -18.65 -1.51
C VAL A 107 -5.70 -19.85 -0.82
N ASP A 108 -6.96 -19.77 -0.42
CA ASP A 108 -7.64 -20.87 0.28
C ASP A 108 -7.83 -22.09 -0.64
N PHE A 109 -7.90 -21.87 -1.96
CA PHE A 109 -8.08 -22.95 -2.96
C PHE A 109 -6.78 -23.40 -3.61
N PHE A 110 -5.86 -22.49 -3.89
CA PHE A 110 -4.67 -22.72 -4.72
C PHE A 110 -3.37 -22.38 -4.00
N GLY A 111 -3.43 -21.99 -2.74
CA GLY A 111 -2.26 -21.55 -2.00
C GLY A 111 -1.29 -22.68 -1.69
N THR A 112 -0.01 -22.35 -1.67
CA THR A 112 1.06 -23.24 -1.21
C THR A 112 1.37 -22.99 0.26
N THR A 113 1.63 -24.07 1.00
CA THR A 113 1.99 -23.99 2.41
C THR A 113 3.43 -23.53 2.57
N GLY A 114 3.63 -22.49 3.37
CA GLY A 114 4.94 -22.01 3.78
C GLY A 114 4.98 -21.81 5.28
N MET A 115 5.95 -22.38 5.98
CA MET A 115 6.09 -22.27 7.45
C MET A 115 4.81 -22.67 8.23
N GLY A 116 4.11 -23.72 7.78
CA GLY A 116 2.93 -24.25 8.47
C GLY A 116 1.61 -23.55 8.19
N ALA A 117 1.56 -22.56 7.30
CA ALA A 117 0.33 -21.90 6.89
C ALA A 117 0.27 -21.68 5.37
N GLN A 118 -0.95 -21.75 4.83
CA GLN A 118 -1.21 -21.58 3.40
C GLN A 118 -1.43 -20.08 3.15
N ARG A 119 -0.41 -19.38 2.61
CA ARG A 119 -0.40 -17.92 2.49
C ARG A 119 0.12 -17.41 1.16
N TRP A 120 0.68 -18.29 0.33
CA TRP A 120 1.40 -17.94 -0.88
C TRP A 120 0.72 -18.49 -2.11
N LEU A 121 0.62 -17.67 -3.14
CA LEU A 121 0.29 -18.09 -4.49
C LEU A 121 1.59 -18.24 -5.29
N ASP A 122 1.84 -19.44 -5.80
CA ASP A 122 2.97 -19.70 -6.67
C ASP A 122 2.54 -19.48 -8.12
N LEU A 123 3.04 -18.42 -8.74
CA LEU A 123 2.79 -18.06 -10.13
C LEU A 123 3.86 -18.63 -11.08
N GLY A 124 4.71 -19.54 -10.60
CA GLY A 124 5.79 -20.17 -11.34
C GLY A 124 7.08 -19.35 -11.35
N PHE A 125 7.01 -18.07 -11.64
CA PHE A 125 8.18 -17.16 -11.68
C PHE A 125 8.28 -16.26 -10.45
N ILE A 126 7.18 -16.03 -9.73
CA ILE A 126 7.12 -15.24 -8.49
C ILE A 126 6.17 -15.93 -7.51
N ARG A 127 6.55 -15.97 -6.24
CA ARG A 127 5.66 -16.26 -5.14
C ARG A 127 5.05 -14.97 -4.61
N LEU A 128 3.74 -14.85 -4.70
CA LEU A 128 2.98 -13.70 -4.25
C LEU A 128 2.27 -14.02 -2.94
N GLN A 129 2.36 -13.13 -1.97
CA GLN A 129 1.52 -13.17 -0.76
C GLN A 129 0.40 -12.13 -0.90
N PRO A 130 -0.84 -12.53 -1.16
CA PRO A 130 -1.94 -11.58 -1.41
C PRO A 130 -2.23 -10.66 -0.23
N SER A 131 -2.02 -11.11 1.00
CA SER A 131 -2.22 -10.27 2.19
C SER A 131 -1.29 -9.06 2.24
N GLU A 132 -0.09 -9.11 1.62
CA GLU A 132 0.79 -7.95 1.49
C GLU A 132 0.20 -6.86 0.58
N LEU A 133 -0.42 -7.28 -0.53
CA LEU A 133 -1.14 -6.34 -1.41
C LEU A 133 -2.37 -5.78 -0.72
N THR A 134 -3.10 -6.62 0.01
CA THR A 134 -4.36 -6.25 0.67
C THR A 134 -4.15 -5.15 1.72
N LYS A 135 -3.03 -5.13 2.45
CA LYS A 135 -2.69 -4.03 3.38
C LYS A 135 -2.70 -2.67 2.68
N ILE A 136 -2.04 -2.61 1.54
CA ILE A 136 -1.92 -1.35 0.76
C ILE A 136 -3.25 -0.97 0.12
N THR A 137 -3.93 -1.94 -0.50
CA THR A 137 -5.16 -1.68 -1.24
C THR A 137 -6.32 -1.30 -0.32
N THR A 138 -6.39 -1.84 0.89
CA THR A 138 -7.38 -1.46 1.90
C THR A 138 -7.24 0.01 2.29
N VAL A 139 -6.03 0.45 2.64
CA VAL A 139 -5.77 1.85 2.99
C VAL A 139 -6.04 2.78 1.81
N LEU A 140 -5.62 2.38 0.61
CA LEU A 140 -5.84 3.16 -0.61
C LEU A 140 -7.33 3.32 -0.93
N PHE A 141 -8.11 2.25 -0.79
CA PHE A 141 -9.55 2.28 -1.03
C PHE A 141 -10.29 3.09 0.03
N LEU A 142 -9.91 2.98 1.30
CA LEU A 142 -10.45 3.82 2.37
C LEU A 142 -10.15 5.31 2.14
N ALA A 143 -8.93 5.64 1.74
CA ALA A 143 -8.57 7.02 1.40
C ALA A 143 -9.42 7.57 0.25
N ALA A 144 -9.66 6.77 -0.79
CA ALA A 144 -10.52 7.14 -1.91
C ALA A 144 -11.99 7.29 -1.48
N TYR A 145 -12.48 6.43 -0.59
CA TYR A 145 -13.82 6.50 -0.03
C TYR A 145 -14.03 7.79 0.77
N TYR A 146 -13.11 8.13 1.68
CA TYR A 146 -13.22 9.35 2.48
C TYR A 146 -13.03 10.63 1.66
N ASP A 147 -12.25 10.59 0.59
CA ASP A 147 -12.14 11.72 -0.32
C ASP A 147 -13.42 11.95 -1.16
N TRP A 148 -14.17 10.87 -1.43
CA TRP A 148 -15.47 10.95 -2.09
C TRP A 148 -16.59 11.38 -1.14
N LEU A 149 -16.47 11.12 0.17
CA LEU A 149 -17.51 11.35 1.16
C LEU A 149 -17.60 12.83 1.54
N ASP A 150 -18.81 13.39 1.44
CA ASP A 150 -19.11 14.74 1.95
C ASP A 150 -18.96 14.82 3.47
N ILE A 151 -18.34 15.90 3.96
CA ILE A 151 -18.12 16.17 5.39
C ILE A 151 -19.44 16.11 6.19
N THR A 152 -20.56 16.52 5.58
CA THR A 152 -21.89 16.48 6.21
C THR A 152 -22.42 15.06 6.44
N LYS A 153 -21.90 14.09 5.72
CA LYS A 153 -22.30 12.69 5.80
C LYS A 153 -21.47 11.88 6.81
N VAL A 154 -20.26 12.32 7.11
CA VAL A 154 -19.34 11.63 8.04
C VAL A 154 -19.95 11.42 9.42
N SER A 155 -20.83 12.32 9.89
CA SER A 155 -21.50 12.22 11.20
C SER A 155 -22.62 11.17 11.25
N LYS A 156 -22.99 10.55 10.13
CA LYS A 156 -24.09 9.56 10.11
C LYS A 156 -23.52 8.15 10.25
N PRO A 157 -24.04 7.31 11.20
CA PRO A 157 -23.48 6.00 11.49
C PRO A 157 -23.44 5.03 10.30
N ILE A 158 -24.37 5.17 9.37
CA ILE A 158 -24.41 4.33 8.15
C ILE A 158 -23.14 4.49 7.29
N TRP A 159 -22.54 5.68 7.25
CA TRP A 159 -21.33 5.95 6.47
C TRP A 159 -20.04 5.49 7.18
N VAL A 160 -20.12 5.20 8.49
CA VAL A 160 -19.03 4.57 9.24
C VAL A 160 -19.04 3.04 9.06
N LEU A 161 -20.19 2.46 8.76
CA LEU A 161 -20.33 1.02 8.54
C LEU A 161 -19.57 0.55 7.30
N MET A 162 -19.56 1.35 6.22
CA MET A 162 -18.84 0.99 4.97
C MET A 162 -17.33 0.82 5.18
N PRO A 163 -16.60 1.77 5.79
CA PRO A 163 -15.19 1.57 6.16
C PRO A 163 -14.96 0.33 7.03
N ALA A 164 -15.84 0.08 7.99
CA ALA A 164 -15.74 -1.11 8.84
C ALA A 164 -15.84 -2.40 8.00
N ILE A 165 -16.75 -2.48 7.04
CA ILE A 165 -16.87 -3.62 6.14
C ILE A 165 -15.61 -3.77 5.27
N ILE A 166 -15.10 -2.67 4.71
CA ILE A 166 -13.87 -2.65 3.88
C ILE A 166 -12.67 -3.19 4.67
N ILE A 167 -12.60 -2.96 5.98
CA ILE A 167 -11.51 -3.46 6.83
C ILE A 167 -11.78 -4.90 7.26
N LEU A 168 -13.00 -5.23 7.69
CA LEU A 168 -13.31 -6.51 8.31
C LEU A 168 -13.31 -7.67 7.30
N ILE A 169 -13.66 -7.44 6.04
CA ILE A 169 -13.62 -8.49 5.01
C ILE A 169 -12.20 -9.06 4.87
N PRO A 170 -11.16 -8.27 4.55
CA PRO A 170 -9.81 -8.82 4.43
C PRO A 170 -9.27 -9.35 5.77
N VAL A 171 -9.58 -8.71 6.89
CA VAL A 171 -9.15 -9.17 8.21
C VAL A 171 -9.66 -10.58 8.49
N SER A 172 -10.95 -10.86 8.23
CA SER A 172 -11.52 -12.19 8.44
C SER A 172 -10.90 -13.26 7.54
N LEU A 173 -10.64 -12.93 6.26
CA LEU A 173 -9.98 -13.85 5.33
C LEU A 173 -8.54 -14.15 5.75
N ILE A 174 -7.77 -13.12 6.13
CA ILE A 174 -6.38 -13.28 6.58
C ILE A 174 -6.32 -14.06 7.91
N PHE A 175 -7.30 -13.85 8.79
CA PHE A 175 -7.38 -14.57 10.06
C PHE A 175 -7.60 -16.08 9.84
N ASN A 176 -8.38 -16.47 8.83
CA ASN A 176 -8.57 -17.88 8.46
C ASN A 176 -7.29 -18.51 7.90
N GLN A 177 -6.33 -17.74 7.39
CA GLN A 177 -5.03 -18.18 6.88
C GLN A 177 -3.94 -18.26 7.97
N PRO A 178 -4.26 -18.46 9.24
CA PRO A 178 -3.55 -18.23 10.51
C PRO A 178 -2.42 -17.18 10.42
N ASP A 179 -2.73 -15.99 9.92
CA ASP A 179 -1.81 -14.85 9.84
C ASP A 179 -2.27 -13.67 10.73
N LEU A 180 -2.20 -13.91 12.03
CA LEU A 180 -2.63 -12.92 13.03
C LEU A 180 -1.89 -11.58 12.90
N GLY A 181 -0.57 -11.64 12.61
CA GLY A 181 0.25 -10.43 12.48
C GLY A 181 -0.23 -9.52 11.36
N THR A 182 -0.49 -10.08 10.17
CA THR A 182 -0.99 -9.33 9.03
C THR A 182 -2.44 -8.87 9.24
N ALA A 183 -3.29 -9.71 9.85
CA ALA A 183 -4.66 -9.32 10.20
C ALA A 183 -4.70 -8.09 11.12
N LEU A 184 -3.84 -8.06 12.16
CA LEU A 184 -3.71 -6.90 13.05
C LEU A 184 -3.17 -5.65 12.34
N LEU A 185 -2.23 -5.82 11.40
CA LEU A 185 -1.72 -4.69 10.61
C LEU A 185 -2.80 -4.10 9.70
N VAL A 186 -3.64 -4.91 9.06
CA VAL A 186 -4.77 -4.42 8.26
C VAL A 186 -5.79 -3.72 9.15
N LEU A 187 -6.10 -4.29 10.31
CA LEU A 187 -7.06 -3.71 11.25
C LEU A 187 -6.57 -2.37 11.83
N SER A 188 -5.27 -2.26 12.12
CA SER A 188 -4.70 -1.02 12.69
C SER A 188 -4.41 0.06 11.66
N GLY A 189 -4.23 -0.32 10.38
CA GLY A 189 -3.97 0.61 9.29
C GLY A 189 -5.24 1.19 8.66
N GLY A 190 -6.39 0.55 8.85
CA GLY A 190 -7.70 0.99 8.37
C GLY A 190 -8.50 1.70 9.45
#